data_ca794de07fcbec64f076de8f37a2c1e8
#
_entry.id   ca794de07fcbec64f076de8f37a2c1e8
#
_cell.length_a   1.000
_cell.length_b   1.000
_cell.length_c   1.000
_cell.angle_alpha   90.00
_cell.angle_beta   90.00
_cell.angle_gamma   90.00
#
_symmetry.space_group_name_H-M   'P 1'
#
loop_
_entity.id
_entity.type
_entity.pdbx_description
1 polymer ?
#
loop_
_entity_poly.entity_id
_entity_poly.type
_entity_poly.pdbx_seq_one_letter_code
_entity_poly.pdbx_strand_id
1 'polypeptide(L)'
;MKGSLIIVSFFALGVLCGVFNWIPAEWLSSDLSFYALCGLMFSVGLSIGHDPQTIQNFRSLNPRLMLLPVGTILGTLTAVALVSFFFSHRTMTECMAVGSGFGYYSLSSIFITEYKGAELGTVALLSNIAREIITLLCAPLLVRWFGNLAPISSGGATTMDTTLPIITQCAGQKFVIVSIFHGFVVDFSVPFLVTFFCSF
;
A
#
# COMPACT_ATOMS: atom_id res chain seq x y z
N MET A 1 -19.35 9.64 0.39
CA MET A 1 -20.25 8.76 1.17
C MET A 1 -20.86 7.61 0.37
N LYS A 2 -21.38 7.79 -0.87
CA LYS A 2 -21.98 6.67 -1.64
C LYS A 2 -20.97 5.57 -2.01
N GLY A 3 -19.74 5.92 -2.40
CA GLY A 3 -18.72 4.94 -2.74
C GLY A 3 -18.27 4.07 -1.55
N SER A 4 -18.08 4.68 -0.38
CA SER A 4 -17.70 3.94 0.83
C SER A 4 -18.78 2.96 1.26
N LEU A 5 -20.05 3.33 1.08
CA LEU A 5 -21.19 2.47 1.43
C LEU A 5 -21.26 1.24 0.51
N ILE A 6 -20.93 1.41 -0.77
CA ILE A 6 -20.86 0.32 -1.74
C ILE A 6 -19.76 -0.66 -1.35
N ILE A 7 -18.55 -0.17 -1.03
CA ILE A 7 -17.42 -1.01 -0.62
C ILE A 7 -17.76 -1.81 0.65
N VAL A 8 -18.33 -1.14 1.66
CA VAL A 8 -18.76 -1.82 2.91
C VAL A 8 -19.84 -2.87 2.64
N SER A 9 -20.78 -2.60 1.71
CA SER A 9 -21.81 -3.57 1.34
C SER A 9 -21.21 -4.82 0.67
N PHE A 10 -20.26 -4.66 -0.25
CA PHE A 10 -19.56 -5.80 -0.86
C PHE A 10 -18.72 -6.58 0.14
N PHE A 11 -18.06 -5.90 1.07
CA PHE A 11 -17.33 -6.56 2.16
C PHE A 11 -18.27 -7.38 3.05
N ALA A 12 -19.37 -6.79 3.50
CA ALA A 12 -20.38 -7.48 4.32
C ALA A 12 -20.98 -8.69 3.60
N LEU A 13 -21.29 -8.56 2.30
CA LEU A 13 -21.75 -9.67 1.46
C LEU A 13 -20.68 -10.78 1.40
N GLY A 14 -19.41 -10.45 1.21
CA GLY A 14 -18.31 -11.43 1.19
C GLY A 14 -18.21 -12.19 2.51
N VAL A 15 -18.32 -11.49 3.65
CA VAL A 15 -18.32 -12.12 4.99
C VAL A 15 -19.53 -13.05 5.14
N LEU A 16 -20.72 -12.63 4.75
CA LEU A 16 -21.92 -13.46 4.81
C LEU A 16 -21.80 -14.72 3.93
N CYS A 17 -21.31 -14.57 2.70
CA CYS A 17 -21.06 -15.71 1.82
C CYS A 17 -20.06 -16.71 2.42
N GLY A 18 -19.02 -16.22 3.10
CA GLY A 18 -18.05 -17.07 3.78
C GLY A 18 -18.63 -17.79 5.01
N VAL A 19 -19.37 -17.07 5.86
CA VAL A 19 -20.00 -17.64 7.08
C VAL A 19 -21.04 -18.69 6.74
N PHE A 20 -21.84 -18.45 5.72
CA PHE A 20 -22.93 -19.37 5.28
C PHE A 20 -22.47 -20.44 4.29
N ASN A 21 -21.17 -20.47 3.92
CA ASN A 21 -20.62 -21.40 2.93
C ASN A 21 -21.40 -21.43 1.61
N TRP A 22 -21.88 -20.27 1.14
CA TRP A 22 -22.64 -20.16 -0.12
C TRP A 22 -21.76 -20.38 -1.35
N ILE A 23 -20.46 -20.22 -1.19
CA ILE A 23 -19.49 -20.40 -2.27
C ILE A 23 -18.77 -21.74 -2.02
N PRO A 24 -18.75 -22.67 -3.02
CA PRO A 24 -18.02 -23.92 -2.92
C PRO A 24 -16.54 -23.65 -2.62
N ALA A 25 -15.93 -24.47 -1.76
CA ALA A 25 -14.51 -24.32 -1.36
C ALA A 25 -13.55 -24.40 -2.57
N GLU A 26 -13.95 -25.07 -3.64
CA GLU A 26 -13.20 -25.17 -4.89
C GLU A 26 -13.01 -23.81 -5.59
N TRP A 27 -13.94 -22.88 -5.41
CA TRP A 27 -13.89 -21.53 -5.98
C TRP A 27 -13.11 -20.54 -5.08
N LEU A 28 -12.84 -20.91 -3.83
CA LEU A 28 -12.03 -20.15 -2.89
C LEU A 28 -10.53 -20.48 -3.01
N SER A 29 -10.10 -21.05 -4.13
CA SER A 29 -8.67 -21.28 -4.37
C SER A 29 -7.90 -19.96 -4.32
N SER A 30 -6.65 -20.02 -3.83
CA SER A 30 -5.73 -18.88 -3.79
C SER A 30 -5.59 -18.19 -5.16
N ASP A 31 -5.70 -18.96 -6.25
CA ASP A 31 -5.60 -18.49 -7.62
C ASP A 31 -6.66 -17.46 -8.00
N LEU A 32 -7.91 -17.60 -7.52
CA LEU A 32 -8.98 -16.65 -7.84
C LEU A 32 -8.69 -15.26 -7.27
N SER A 33 -8.19 -15.19 -6.03
CA SER A 33 -7.79 -13.93 -5.40
C SER A 33 -6.64 -13.27 -6.16
N PHE A 34 -5.66 -14.05 -6.59
CA PHE A 34 -4.54 -13.58 -7.40
C PHE A 34 -5.00 -12.99 -8.73
N TYR A 35 -5.85 -13.70 -9.51
CA TYR A 35 -6.38 -13.21 -10.78
C TYR A 35 -7.26 -11.97 -10.60
N ALA A 36 -8.06 -11.90 -9.53
CA ALA A 36 -8.85 -10.72 -9.20
C ALA A 36 -7.95 -9.50 -8.94
N LEU A 37 -6.84 -9.67 -8.21
CA LEU A 37 -5.85 -8.61 -7.98
C LEU A 37 -5.15 -8.20 -9.28
N CYS A 38 -4.75 -9.13 -10.12
CA CYS A 38 -4.17 -8.81 -11.43
C CYS A 38 -5.14 -7.98 -12.29
N GLY A 39 -6.44 -8.35 -12.30
CA GLY A 39 -7.47 -7.59 -12.98
C GLY A 39 -7.66 -6.17 -12.42
N LEU A 40 -7.59 -6.03 -11.10
CA LEU A 40 -7.65 -4.73 -10.43
C LEU A 40 -6.44 -3.87 -10.78
N MET A 41 -5.23 -4.41 -10.72
CA MET A 41 -4.00 -3.70 -11.07
C MET A 41 -4.00 -3.27 -12.55
N PHE A 42 -4.47 -4.14 -13.44
CA PHE A 42 -4.64 -3.81 -14.86
C PHE A 42 -5.64 -2.66 -15.07
N SER A 43 -6.78 -2.69 -14.37
CA SER A 43 -7.80 -1.64 -14.44
C SER A 43 -7.29 -0.30 -13.92
N VAL A 44 -6.52 -0.30 -12.83
CA VAL A 44 -5.86 0.90 -12.29
C VAL A 44 -4.85 1.46 -13.29
N GLY A 45 -4.02 0.58 -13.89
CA GLY A 45 -3.07 0.98 -14.93
C GLY A 45 -3.74 1.62 -16.13
N LEU A 46 -4.85 1.05 -16.62
CA LEU A 46 -5.66 1.63 -17.70
C LEU A 46 -6.23 3.00 -17.32
N SER A 47 -6.76 3.13 -16.10
CA SER A 47 -7.34 4.39 -15.62
C SER A 47 -6.32 5.52 -15.60
N ILE A 48 -5.12 5.25 -15.09
CA ILE A 48 -4.04 6.25 -15.02
C ILE A 48 -3.48 6.55 -16.42
N GLY A 49 -3.29 5.52 -17.24
CA GLY A 49 -2.77 5.68 -18.62
C GLY A 49 -3.71 6.42 -19.56
N HIS A 50 -5.01 6.41 -19.26
CA HIS A 50 -6.04 7.10 -20.06
C HIS A 50 -6.18 8.59 -19.70
N ASP A 51 -5.61 9.06 -18.58
CA ASP A 51 -5.68 10.46 -18.17
C ASP A 51 -4.46 11.28 -18.67
N PRO A 52 -4.59 12.05 -19.78
CA PRO A 52 -3.49 12.85 -20.32
C PRO A 52 -2.99 13.93 -19.34
N GLN A 53 -3.86 14.43 -18.46
CA GLN A 53 -3.48 15.46 -17.49
C GLN A 53 -2.56 14.88 -16.41
N THR A 54 -2.83 13.69 -15.94
CA THR A 54 -1.97 12.98 -15.00
C THR A 54 -0.57 12.77 -15.59
N ILE A 55 -0.49 12.34 -16.86
CA ILE A 55 0.81 12.13 -17.55
C ILE A 55 1.57 13.46 -17.75
N GLN A 56 0.88 14.54 -18.16
CA GLN A 56 1.51 15.86 -18.31
C GLN A 56 2.01 16.41 -16.97
N ASN A 57 1.23 16.24 -15.91
CA ASN A 57 1.58 16.65 -14.57
C ASN A 57 2.82 15.92 -14.05
N PHE A 58 2.96 14.62 -14.35
CA PHE A 58 4.18 13.88 -14.02
C PHE A 58 5.43 14.43 -14.72
N ARG A 59 5.32 14.84 -16.00
CA ARG A 59 6.43 15.45 -16.73
C ARG A 59 6.86 16.82 -16.20
N SER A 60 5.97 17.53 -15.52
CA SER A 60 6.25 18.85 -14.94
C SER A 60 6.86 18.78 -13.53
N LEU A 61 6.97 17.58 -12.93
CA LEU A 61 7.53 17.40 -11.60
C LEU A 61 9.03 17.74 -11.56
N ASN A 62 9.43 18.38 -10.46
CA ASN A 62 10.84 18.61 -10.20
C ASN A 62 11.56 17.23 -10.06
N PRO A 63 12.65 16.98 -10.81
CA PRO A 63 13.37 15.70 -10.77
C PRO A 63 13.78 15.24 -9.38
N ARG A 64 14.06 16.17 -8.46
CA ARG A 64 14.38 15.85 -7.06
C ARG A 64 13.20 15.23 -6.31
N LEU A 65 11.97 15.63 -6.63
CA LEU A 65 10.76 15.05 -6.02
C LEU A 65 10.43 13.67 -6.57
N MET A 66 10.89 13.37 -7.79
CA MET A 66 10.77 12.02 -8.37
C MET A 66 11.64 10.97 -7.64
N LEU A 67 12.62 11.38 -6.85
CA LEU A 67 13.42 10.49 -6.01
C LEU A 67 12.74 10.15 -4.68
N LEU A 68 11.64 10.82 -4.33
CA LEU A 68 10.94 10.60 -3.06
C LEU A 68 10.47 9.13 -2.87
N PRO A 69 9.86 8.46 -3.87
CA PRO A 69 9.50 7.04 -3.74
C PRO A 69 10.69 6.15 -3.44
N VAL A 70 11.83 6.38 -4.11
CA VAL A 70 13.07 5.62 -3.88
C VAL A 70 13.55 5.82 -2.44
N GLY A 71 13.56 7.07 -1.96
CA GLY A 71 13.91 7.38 -0.56
C GLY A 71 12.96 6.71 0.44
N THR A 72 11.67 6.66 0.14
CA THR A 72 10.67 5.98 0.98
C THR A 72 10.90 4.47 1.01
N ILE A 73 11.12 3.84 -0.13
CA ILE A 73 11.40 2.41 -0.23
C ILE A 73 12.67 2.05 0.55
N LEU A 74 13.78 2.70 0.25
CA LEU A 74 15.06 2.43 0.90
C LEU A 74 15.01 2.72 2.41
N GLY A 75 14.41 3.83 2.81
CA GLY A 75 14.25 4.21 4.22
C GLY A 75 13.39 3.21 4.99
N THR A 76 12.26 2.77 4.42
CA THR A 76 11.40 1.76 5.05
C THR A 76 12.11 0.42 5.16
N LEU A 77 12.74 -0.07 4.10
CA LEU A 77 13.46 -1.34 4.12
C LEU A 77 14.62 -1.32 5.12
N THR A 78 15.40 -0.23 5.15
CA THR A 78 16.49 -0.07 6.13
C THR A 78 15.93 -0.06 7.57
N ALA A 79 14.88 0.71 7.83
CA ALA A 79 14.28 0.76 9.16
C ALA A 79 13.75 -0.61 9.61
N VAL A 80 13.06 -1.32 8.72
CA VAL A 80 12.52 -2.65 9.03
C VAL A 80 13.64 -3.67 9.21
N ALA A 81 14.71 -3.61 8.41
CA ALA A 81 15.90 -4.44 8.61
C ALA A 81 16.54 -4.21 9.99
N LEU A 82 16.62 -2.96 10.45
CA LEU A 82 17.11 -2.65 11.80
C LEU A 82 16.18 -3.17 12.89
N VAL A 83 14.85 -2.99 12.70
CA VAL A 83 13.85 -3.47 13.65
C VAL A 83 13.81 -4.99 13.73
N SER A 84 14.14 -5.71 12.64
CA SER A 84 14.15 -7.19 12.65
C SER A 84 15.10 -7.79 13.68
N PHE A 85 16.19 -7.10 14.04
CA PHE A 85 17.11 -7.57 15.11
C PHE A 85 16.47 -7.67 16.50
N PHE A 86 15.33 -7.00 16.71
CA PHE A 86 14.58 -7.10 17.98
C PHE A 86 13.60 -8.28 18.01
N PHE A 87 13.38 -8.96 16.89
CA PHE A 87 12.47 -10.10 16.78
C PHE A 87 13.24 -11.41 16.67
N SER A 88 13.33 -12.15 17.80
CA SER A 88 14.05 -13.43 17.86
C SER A 88 13.40 -14.56 17.06
N HIS A 89 12.10 -14.43 16.73
CA HIS A 89 11.31 -15.49 16.10
C HIS A 89 11.00 -15.25 14.61
N ARG A 90 11.50 -14.15 14.03
CA ARG A 90 11.25 -13.79 12.64
C ARG A 90 12.55 -13.49 11.92
N THR A 91 12.64 -13.96 10.69
CA THR A 91 13.80 -13.68 9.85
C THR A 91 13.77 -12.23 9.35
N MET A 92 14.94 -11.69 9.05
CA MET A 92 15.06 -10.35 8.46
C MET A 92 14.27 -10.25 7.14
N THR A 93 14.28 -11.31 6.33
CA THR A 93 13.56 -11.34 5.04
C THR A 93 12.05 -11.34 5.23
N GLU A 94 11.51 -12.04 6.24
CA GLU A 94 10.09 -11.97 6.60
C GLU A 94 9.68 -10.56 7.03
N CYS A 95 10.48 -9.92 7.88
CA CYS A 95 10.22 -8.54 8.28
C CYS A 95 10.26 -7.59 7.07
N MET A 96 11.23 -7.75 6.18
CA MET A 96 11.33 -6.95 4.96
C MET A 96 10.16 -7.19 4.00
N ALA A 97 9.65 -8.43 3.89
CA ALA A 97 8.45 -8.74 3.14
C ALA A 97 7.24 -7.96 3.67
N VAL A 98 7.04 -7.96 4.99
CA VAL A 98 5.97 -7.20 5.66
C VAL A 98 6.11 -5.69 5.39
N GLY A 99 7.33 -5.14 5.56
CA GLY A 99 7.62 -3.72 5.32
C GLY A 99 7.45 -3.29 3.86
N SER A 100 7.68 -4.22 2.92
CA SER A 100 7.51 -3.98 1.48
C SER A 100 6.06 -3.79 1.04
N GLY A 101 5.10 -3.92 1.93
CA GLY A 101 3.71 -3.57 1.65
C GLY A 101 3.47 -2.07 1.54
N PHE A 102 4.31 -1.24 2.14
CA PHE A 102 4.27 0.23 2.09
C PHE A 102 2.88 0.85 2.30
N GLY A 103 2.00 0.21 3.07
CA GLY A 103 0.62 0.61 3.28
C GLY A 103 -0.39 -0.10 2.36
N TYR A 104 0.04 -0.84 1.35
CA TYR A 104 -0.85 -1.62 0.48
C TYR A 104 -1.17 -2.98 1.14
N TYR A 105 -1.97 -2.92 2.20
CA TYR A 105 -2.28 -4.07 3.03
C TYR A 105 -2.98 -5.21 2.30
N SER A 106 -3.93 -4.91 1.39
CA SER A 106 -4.72 -5.94 0.72
C SER A 106 -3.89 -6.81 -0.22
N LEU A 107 -2.98 -6.21 -1.00
CA LEU A 107 -2.12 -6.95 -1.91
C LEU A 107 -1.01 -7.68 -1.14
N SER A 108 -0.27 -6.97 -0.28
CA SER A 108 0.88 -7.53 0.41
C SER A 108 0.49 -8.70 1.33
N SER A 109 -0.66 -8.59 2.03
CA SER A 109 -1.10 -9.67 2.91
C SER A 109 -1.45 -10.96 2.17
N ILE A 110 -2.05 -10.86 0.97
CA ILE A 110 -2.39 -12.02 0.15
C ILE A 110 -1.12 -12.72 -0.33
N PHE A 111 -0.17 -11.97 -0.92
CA PHE A 111 1.10 -12.56 -1.36
C PHE A 111 1.85 -13.21 -0.20
N ILE A 112 1.98 -12.51 0.94
CA ILE A 112 2.69 -13.04 2.10
C ILE A 112 1.97 -14.27 2.67
N THR A 113 0.63 -14.29 2.69
CA THR A 113 -0.14 -15.47 3.11
C THR A 113 0.17 -16.67 2.22
N GLU A 114 0.23 -16.48 0.94
CA GLU A 114 0.49 -17.55 -0.04
C GLU A 114 1.90 -18.13 0.10
N TYR A 115 2.92 -17.28 0.28
CA TYR A 115 4.32 -17.71 0.35
C TYR A 115 4.79 -18.13 1.74
N LYS A 116 4.29 -17.51 2.80
CA LYS A 116 4.81 -17.63 4.18
C LYS A 116 3.74 -18.00 5.21
N GLY A 117 2.49 -18.17 4.77
CA GLY A 117 1.38 -18.61 5.61
C GLY A 117 0.57 -17.47 6.23
N ALA A 118 -0.61 -17.83 6.75
CA ALA A 118 -1.64 -16.90 7.21
C ALA A 118 -1.21 -16.02 8.41
N GLU A 119 -0.34 -16.53 9.26
CA GLU A 119 0.16 -15.77 10.42
C GLU A 119 0.93 -14.52 9.97
N LEU A 120 1.94 -14.70 9.10
CA LEU A 120 2.73 -13.57 8.61
C LEU A 120 1.90 -12.64 7.70
N GLY A 121 0.96 -13.20 6.92
CA GLY A 121 0.01 -12.42 6.13
C GLY A 121 -0.88 -11.53 6.99
N THR A 122 -1.33 -12.02 8.14
CA THR A 122 -2.10 -11.22 9.11
C THR A 122 -1.25 -10.10 9.73
N VAL A 123 0.00 -10.39 10.07
CA VAL A 123 0.94 -9.36 10.55
C VAL A 123 1.14 -8.28 9.48
N ALA A 124 1.30 -8.67 8.22
CA ALA A 124 1.42 -7.74 7.10
C ALA A 124 0.17 -6.87 6.93
N LEU A 125 -1.01 -7.49 7.01
CA LEU A 125 -2.30 -6.77 6.96
C LEU A 125 -2.35 -5.69 8.03
N LEU A 126 -2.16 -6.09 9.29
CA LEU A 126 -2.31 -5.18 10.43
C LEU A 126 -1.25 -4.09 10.46
N SER A 127 0.01 -4.40 10.15
CA SER A 127 1.09 -3.41 10.15
C SER A 127 0.91 -2.36 9.04
N ASN A 128 0.45 -2.75 7.86
CA ASN A 128 0.20 -1.84 6.76
C ASN A 128 -1.06 -0.97 7.00
N ILE A 129 -2.12 -1.53 7.61
CA ILE A 129 -3.28 -0.75 8.09
C ILE A 129 -2.83 0.25 9.16
N ALA A 130 -2.01 -0.19 10.12
CA ALA A 130 -1.49 0.71 11.16
C ALA A 130 -0.67 1.87 10.58
N ARG A 131 0.14 1.61 9.55
CA ARG A 131 0.88 2.66 8.81
C ARG A 131 -0.06 3.70 8.21
N GLU A 132 -1.15 3.28 7.59
CA GLU A 132 -2.15 4.18 7.02
C GLU A 132 -2.83 5.01 8.11
N ILE A 133 -3.30 4.37 9.19
CA ILE A 133 -3.94 5.05 10.33
C ILE A 133 -2.99 6.07 10.95
N ILE A 134 -1.72 5.71 11.19
CA ILE A 134 -0.70 6.62 11.72
C ILE A 134 -0.54 7.83 10.79
N THR A 135 -0.49 7.61 9.48
CA THR A 135 -0.39 8.71 8.52
C THR A 135 -1.62 9.62 8.57
N LEU A 136 -2.83 9.06 8.60
CA LEU A 136 -4.08 9.82 8.69
C LEU A 136 -4.15 10.68 9.96
N LEU A 137 -3.76 10.13 11.10
CA LEU A 137 -3.85 10.82 12.39
C LEU A 137 -2.68 11.78 12.62
N CYS A 138 -1.48 11.41 12.19
CA CYS A 138 -0.26 12.17 12.48
C CYS A 138 0.21 13.08 11.34
N ALA A 139 -0.49 13.16 10.20
CA ALA A 139 -0.09 14.00 9.08
C ALA A 139 0.22 15.47 9.47
N PRO A 140 -0.58 16.16 10.31
CA PRO A 140 -0.26 17.53 10.74
C PRO A 140 1.05 17.61 11.55
N LEU A 141 1.32 16.61 12.41
CA LEU A 141 2.54 16.55 13.21
C LEU A 141 3.76 16.23 12.34
N LEU A 142 3.60 15.33 11.36
CA LEU A 142 4.64 15.00 10.41
C LEU A 142 5.07 16.21 9.58
N VAL A 143 4.10 17.02 9.12
CA VAL A 143 4.39 18.27 8.42
C VAL A 143 5.14 19.25 9.33
N ARG A 144 4.71 19.38 10.57
CA ARG A 144 5.30 20.34 11.53
C ARG A 144 6.74 20.01 11.89
N TRP A 145 7.07 18.72 12.05
CA TRP A 145 8.38 18.29 12.54
C TRP A 145 9.37 17.93 11.43
N PHE A 146 8.88 17.35 10.33
CA PHE A 146 9.72 16.80 9.27
C PHE A 146 9.48 17.44 7.89
N GLY A 147 8.53 18.39 7.82
CA GLY A 147 8.21 19.11 6.59
C GLY A 147 7.18 18.42 5.69
N ASN A 148 6.80 19.11 4.60
CA ASN A 148 5.63 18.77 3.78
C ASN A 148 5.73 17.42 3.05
N LEU A 149 6.93 16.87 2.86
CA LEU A 149 7.13 15.57 2.21
C LEU A 149 6.97 14.39 3.17
N ALA A 150 7.04 14.63 4.48
CA ALA A 150 7.00 13.58 5.48
C ALA A 150 5.69 12.76 5.48
N PRO A 151 4.49 13.36 5.43
CA PRO A 151 3.26 12.58 5.38
C PRO A 151 3.13 11.80 4.06
N ILE A 152 3.76 12.26 2.96
CA ILE A 152 3.82 11.53 1.70
C ILE A 152 4.65 10.26 1.87
N SER A 153 5.86 10.36 2.43
CA SER A 153 6.71 9.20 2.70
C SER A 153 6.07 8.24 3.72
N SER A 154 5.37 8.77 4.74
CA SER A 154 4.65 7.95 5.72
C SER A 154 3.50 7.16 5.08
N GLY A 155 2.69 7.80 4.23
CA GLY A 155 1.54 7.15 3.58
C GLY A 155 1.93 6.02 2.62
N GLY A 156 3.08 6.13 1.97
CA GLY A 156 3.50 5.08 1.02
C GLY A 156 2.57 4.96 -0.18
N ALA A 157 2.07 3.77 -0.44
CA ALA A 157 1.15 3.48 -1.55
C ALA A 157 -0.18 4.23 -1.42
N THR A 158 -0.67 4.45 -0.18
CA THR A 158 -1.98 5.09 0.05
C THR A 158 -2.01 6.59 -0.26
N THR A 159 -0.87 7.19 -0.62
CA THR A 159 -0.76 8.63 -0.90
C THR A 159 -1.45 9.08 -2.18
N MET A 160 -1.82 8.16 -3.06
CA MET A 160 -2.57 8.46 -4.27
C MET A 160 -4.09 8.41 -4.07
N ASP A 161 -4.57 7.85 -2.95
CA ASP A 161 -6.01 7.63 -2.68
C ASP A 161 -6.42 7.98 -1.25
N THR A 162 -6.33 7.05 -0.31
CA THR A 162 -6.94 7.18 1.03
C THR A 162 -6.30 8.26 1.90
N THR A 163 -4.99 8.44 1.85
CA THR A 163 -4.30 9.48 2.62
C THR A 163 -4.15 10.80 1.86
N LEU A 164 -4.46 10.85 0.55
CA LEU A 164 -4.33 12.05 -0.28
C LEU A 164 -5.11 13.25 0.27
N PRO A 165 -6.36 13.13 0.75
CA PRO A 165 -7.11 14.28 1.27
C PRO A 165 -6.42 14.95 2.46
N ILE A 166 -5.94 14.18 3.43
CA ILE A 166 -5.26 14.73 4.60
C ILE A 166 -3.89 15.32 4.25
N ILE A 167 -3.15 14.68 3.35
CA ILE A 167 -1.88 15.20 2.85
C ILE A 167 -2.10 16.53 2.14
N THR A 168 -3.13 16.63 1.30
CA THR A 168 -3.49 17.85 0.59
C THR A 168 -3.84 18.98 1.56
N GLN A 169 -4.59 18.66 2.61
CA GLN A 169 -4.97 19.62 3.64
C GLN A 169 -3.77 20.12 4.46
N CYS A 170 -2.84 19.25 4.82
CA CYS A 170 -1.74 19.57 5.72
C CYS A 170 -0.49 20.08 4.99
N ALA A 171 -0.13 19.48 3.87
CA ALA A 171 1.07 19.84 3.10
C ALA A 171 0.79 20.88 1.99
N GLY A 172 -0.46 20.96 1.52
CA GLY A 172 -0.93 21.92 0.51
C GLY A 172 -1.10 21.32 -0.88
N GLN A 173 -1.94 21.99 -1.68
CA GLN A 173 -2.35 21.58 -3.05
C GLN A 173 -1.17 21.32 -4.00
N LYS A 174 -0.08 22.04 -3.86
CA LYS A 174 1.12 21.88 -4.71
C LYS A 174 1.78 20.49 -4.59
N PHE A 175 1.48 19.74 -3.53
CA PHE A 175 2.03 18.41 -3.31
C PHE A 175 1.11 17.28 -3.76
N VAL A 176 -0.09 17.57 -4.24
CA VAL A 176 -1.06 16.56 -4.73
C VAL A 176 -0.44 15.69 -5.81
N ILE A 177 0.18 16.31 -6.83
CA ILE A 177 0.81 15.60 -7.95
C ILE A 177 1.98 14.73 -7.47
N VAL A 178 2.79 15.27 -6.53
CA VAL A 178 3.90 14.52 -5.92
C VAL A 178 3.36 13.31 -5.15
N SER A 179 2.26 13.48 -4.40
CA SER A 179 1.62 12.41 -3.62
C SER A 179 1.09 11.29 -4.53
N ILE A 180 0.39 11.66 -5.62
CA ILE A 180 -0.13 10.68 -6.58
C ILE A 180 1.01 9.94 -7.27
N PHE A 181 2.04 10.66 -7.74
CA PHE A 181 3.23 10.03 -8.34
C PHE A 181 3.93 9.08 -7.37
N HIS A 182 4.15 9.54 -6.12
CA HIS A 182 4.77 8.74 -5.07
C HIS A 182 3.98 7.47 -4.79
N GLY A 183 2.67 7.60 -4.56
CA GLY A 183 1.79 6.47 -4.29
C GLY A 183 1.82 5.44 -5.42
N PHE A 184 1.71 5.90 -6.68
CA PHE A 184 1.76 5.03 -7.85
C PHE A 184 3.07 4.24 -7.96
N VAL A 185 4.23 4.93 -7.83
CA VAL A 185 5.54 4.26 -7.95
C VAL A 185 5.75 3.26 -6.82
N VAL A 186 5.38 3.63 -5.59
CA VAL A 186 5.50 2.76 -4.42
C VAL A 186 4.55 1.57 -4.54
N ASP A 187 3.29 1.79 -4.90
CA ASP A 187 2.28 0.75 -5.13
C ASP A 187 2.74 -0.27 -6.17
N PHE A 188 3.23 0.21 -7.31
CA PHE A 188 3.76 -0.63 -8.37
C PHE A 188 4.96 -1.48 -7.92
N SER A 189 5.77 -1.00 -6.96
CA SER A 189 6.92 -1.74 -6.42
C SER A 189 6.52 -2.87 -5.46
N VAL A 190 5.33 -2.81 -4.83
CA VAL A 190 4.89 -3.76 -3.80
C VAL A 190 4.95 -5.22 -4.25
N PRO A 191 4.28 -5.63 -5.36
CA PRO A 191 4.27 -7.05 -5.75
C PRO A 191 5.68 -7.60 -6.01
N PHE A 192 6.56 -6.79 -6.59
CA PHE A 192 7.94 -7.21 -6.88
C PHE A 192 8.76 -7.39 -5.61
N LEU A 193 8.71 -6.42 -4.70
CA LEU A 193 9.50 -6.44 -3.47
C LEU A 193 8.97 -7.49 -2.48
N VAL A 194 7.66 -7.60 -2.33
CA VAL A 194 7.05 -8.62 -1.47
C VAL A 194 7.42 -10.01 -1.96
N THR A 195 7.22 -10.31 -3.26
CA THR A 195 7.58 -11.60 -3.84
C THR A 195 9.08 -11.88 -3.71
N PHE A 196 9.92 -10.88 -3.97
CA PHE A 196 11.37 -11.00 -3.82
C PHE A 196 11.77 -11.41 -2.40
N PHE A 197 11.29 -10.72 -1.37
CA PHE A 197 11.63 -11.05 0.01
C PHE A 197 10.96 -12.33 0.52
N CYS A 198 9.81 -12.71 -0.02
CA CYS A 198 9.16 -13.97 0.31
C CYS A 198 9.86 -15.19 -0.31
N SER A 199 10.67 -15.02 -1.36
CA SER A 199 11.39 -16.12 -2.01
C SER A 199 12.62 -16.60 -1.23
N PHE A 200 13.02 -15.88 -0.19
CA PHE A 200 14.09 -16.25 0.75
C PHE A 200 13.49 -16.62 2.12
#